data_984059292a02005b44b22d40d59e22e6
#
_entry.id   984059292a02005b44b22d40d59e22e6
#
_cell.length_a   1.000
_cell.length_b   1.000
_cell.length_c   1.000
_cell.angle_alpha   90.00
_cell.angle_beta   90.00
_cell.angle_gamma   90.00
#
_symmetry.space_group_name_H-M   'P 1'
#
loop_
_entity.id
_entity.type
_entity.pdbx_description
1 polymer ?
#
loop_
_entity_poly.entity_id
_entity_poly.type
_entity_poly.pdbx_seq_one_letter_code
_entity_poly.pdbx_strand_id
1 'polypeptide(L)'
;MLITDCEALTLYDAQNRIWQGIPAIEVTKRGRVFSAFYSGGVQEGVGNFVLLLRSDDGVDFGKPIAVAFEEGYARCYDPGLWIDPLGRLWFWWAQAPHNAVHAVICEDPDAETLVWSEERIIGREVMMNKPTVLSTGEWLFPIAVWAEHLKPGWWKYATEEKERLAYVYRTADHGKSFVRLGGADVPKRSYDEHMIVERCDGTLDMYVRTKYGIGISSSVDGGLHWSRGGESGLSGPCSRFFIGRLSSGKLLLINHSEYTGRNNLTAFLSDDDGKTWKWKLLLDGRGQVSYPDVTERNGYLYITYDRERGCFKHSIKDAYDDAREILYAKITEADIMAGELVNCESFLQRVISRLDTYAKEQSNPYFEVGYLPAETVAESLADVEDCETVLQKLFEQYSMNCINMHRLDSCRLDELIEKWKQGEGDKTEILCSIVTLIRAASDEERELSPIIVSARSFVESSLDGSLNVREIAEHLGISTYYLSHLFKRETGTTLVEYIGEQRMTRAKRMLVQSDASMTEIAQKCGFSDSSYFAKCFSGSMGMTPGEYRALQKNMK
;
A
#
# COMPACT_ATOMS: atom_id res chain seq x y z
N MET A 1 19.26 1.90 4.95
CA MET A 1 20.28 2.99 5.19
C MET A 1 19.56 4.30 5.51
N LEU A 2 20.03 5.04 6.52
CA LEU A 2 19.51 6.37 6.86
C LEU A 2 20.34 7.46 6.13
N ILE A 3 19.66 8.29 5.35
CA ILE A 3 20.24 9.44 4.61
C ILE A 3 19.94 10.70 5.41
N THR A 4 20.98 11.51 5.72
CA THR A 4 20.86 12.78 6.45
C THR A 4 21.64 13.92 5.77
N ASP A 5 22.29 13.62 4.65
CA ASP A 5 22.99 14.62 3.84
C ASP A 5 22.00 15.56 3.15
N CYS A 6 22.17 16.88 3.34
CA CYS A 6 21.23 17.88 2.86
C CYS A 6 21.08 17.92 1.34
N GLU A 7 22.12 17.61 0.57
CA GLU A 7 22.05 17.58 -0.88
C GLU A 7 21.27 16.34 -1.35
N ALA A 8 21.58 15.18 -0.80
CA ALA A 8 20.88 13.94 -1.09
C ALA A 8 19.38 14.00 -0.70
N LEU A 9 19.03 14.69 0.38
CA LEU A 9 17.65 14.85 0.83
C LEU A 9 16.77 15.63 -0.17
N THR A 10 17.35 16.46 -1.04
CA THR A 10 16.57 17.22 -2.05
C THR A 10 15.85 16.31 -3.04
N LEU A 11 16.31 15.08 -3.24
CA LEU A 11 15.65 14.08 -4.08
C LEU A 11 14.28 13.68 -3.53
N TYR A 12 14.06 13.87 -2.24
CA TYR A 12 12.86 13.44 -1.51
C TYR A 12 11.91 14.59 -1.17
N ASP A 13 12.13 15.78 -1.72
CA ASP A 13 11.24 16.94 -1.57
C ASP A 13 9.83 16.66 -2.09
N ALA A 14 8.82 17.38 -1.59
CA ALA A 14 7.41 17.17 -1.90
C ALA A 14 7.10 17.13 -3.41
N GLN A 15 7.78 17.97 -4.19
CA GLN A 15 7.63 18.04 -5.65
C GLN A 15 8.06 16.76 -6.39
N ASN A 16 8.87 15.91 -5.74
CA ASN A 16 9.39 14.67 -6.30
C ASN A 16 8.58 13.44 -5.84
N ARG A 17 7.45 13.62 -5.18
CA ARG A 17 6.64 12.55 -4.59
C ARG A 17 5.21 12.64 -5.10
N ILE A 18 4.57 11.52 -5.38
CA ILE A 18 3.18 11.47 -5.83
C ILE A 18 2.26 10.69 -4.89
N TRP A 19 2.81 10.00 -3.92
CA TRP A 19 2.09 9.25 -2.91
C TRP A 19 2.72 9.46 -1.54
N GLN A 20 1.91 9.51 -0.48
CA GLN A 20 2.37 9.53 0.91
C GLN A 20 1.28 9.03 1.86
N GLY A 21 1.69 8.44 3.00
CA GLY A 21 0.72 7.95 3.99
C GLY A 21 1.38 7.31 5.21
N ILE A 22 0.52 6.83 6.10
CA ILE A 22 0.88 6.08 7.31
C ILE A 22 1.84 6.87 8.20
N PRO A 23 1.35 7.98 8.78
CA PRO A 23 2.17 8.86 9.58
C PRO A 23 2.40 8.36 11.01
N ALA A 24 3.50 8.84 11.59
CA ALA A 24 3.80 8.83 13.01
C ALA A 24 4.13 10.24 13.48
N ILE A 25 3.90 10.54 14.76
CA ILE A 25 4.17 11.84 15.37
C ILE A 25 4.84 11.68 16.73
N GLU A 26 5.78 12.58 17.02
CA GLU A 26 6.36 12.70 18.37
C GLU A 26 6.66 14.17 18.70
N VAL A 27 6.59 14.52 19.96
CA VAL A 27 6.80 15.89 20.43
C VAL A 27 7.75 15.90 21.61
N THR A 28 8.79 16.74 21.56
CA THR A 28 9.74 16.89 22.65
C THR A 28 9.15 17.70 23.81
N LYS A 29 9.84 17.66 24.94
CA LYS A 29 9.47 18.51 26.10
C LYS A 29 9.52 20.02 25.78
N ARG A 30 10.35 20.42 24.84
CA ARG A 30 10.46 21.83 24.39
C ARG A 30 9.40 22.20 23.35
N GLY A 31 8.60 21.23 22.87
CA GLY A 31 7.53 21.47 21.90
C GLY A 31 7.93 21.27 20.45
N ARG A 32 9.17 20.83 20.17
CA ARG A 32 9.57 20.44 18.81
C ARG A 32 8.76 19.23 18.36
N VAL A 33 8.17 19.30 17.17
CA VAL A 33 7.33 18.27 16.59
C VAL A 33 8.12 17.51 15.53
N PHE A 34 8.08 16.19 15.59
CA PHE A 34 8.57 15.29 14.56
C PHE A 34 7.40 14.56 13.92
N SER A 35 7.43 14.39 12.61
CA SER A 35 6.50 13.52 11.90
C SER A 35 7.27 12.65 10.91
N ALA A 36 6.99 11.35 10.94
CA ALA A 36 7.50 10.41 9.97
C ALA A 36 6.35 9.80 9.19
N PHE A 37 6.54 9.58 7.89
CA PHE A 37 5.60 8.86 7.05
C PHE A 37 6.36 8.28 5.86
N TYR A 38 5.79 7.29 5.18
CA TYR A 38 6.45 6.81 3.99
C TYR A 38 5.80 7.32 2.71
N SER A 39 6.56 7.31 1.65
CA SER A 39 6.24 7.95 0.39
C SER A 39 6.92 7.21 -0.77
N GLY A 40 6.66 7.66 -1.98
CA GLY A 40 7.25 7.06 -3.17
C GLY A 40 6.50 7.45 -4.43
N GLY A 41 6.38 6.48 -5.34
CA GLY A 41 5.62 6.59 -6.57
C GLY A 41 4.10 6.55 -6.35
N VAL A 42 3.37 5.88 -7.23
CA VAL A 42 1.89 5.94 -7.25
C VAL A 42 1.19 5.19 -6.11
N GLN A 43 1.89 4.29 -5.42
CA GLN A 43 1.28 3.42 -4.39
C GLN A 43 2.32 2.80 -3.47
N GLU A 44 1.84 2.00 -2.51
CA GLU A 44 2.67 1.16 -1.68
C GLU A 44 3.38 0.08 -2.53
N GLY A 45 4.70 0.09 -2.55
CA GLY A 45 5.48 -0.83 -3.38
C GLY A 45 6.99 -0.71 -3.23
N VAL A 46 7.67 -1.38 -4.12
CA VAL A 46 9.13 -1.31 -4.26
C VAL A 46 9.54 0.14 -4.53
N GLY A 47 10.68 0.55 -3.96
CA GLY A 47 11.19 1.91 -4.06
C GLY A 47 10.56 2.90 -3.09
N ASN A 48 9.58 2.49 -2.27
CA ASN A 48 9.11 3.34 -1.19
C ASN A 48 10.21 3.59 -0.16
N PHE A 49 10.18 4.77 0.42
CA PHE A 49 11.10 5.26 1.43
C PHE A 49 10.34 5.94 2.58
N VAL A 50 11.00 6.07 3.71
CA VAL A 50 10.43 6.72 4.89
C VAL A 50 11.08 8.07 5.08
N LEU A 51 10.26 9.09 5.32
CA LEU A 51 10.68 10.47 5.57
C LEU A 51 10.55 10.80 7.05
N LEU A 52 11.44 11.66 7.53
CA LEU A 52 11.31 12.34 8.81
C LEU A 52 11.33 13.85 8.58
N LEU A 53 10.28 14.51 9.06
CA LEU A 53 10.15 15.96 9.09
C LEU A 53 10.27 16.48 10.53
N ARG A 54 10.63 17.76 10.68
CA ARG A 54 10.74 18.46 11.96
C ARG A 54 10.08 19.82 11.85
N SER A 55 9.41 20.24 12.91
CA SER A 55 8.92 21.60 13.08
C SER A 55 9.26 22.10 14.49
N ASP A 56 9.82 23.29 14.61
CA ASP A 56 10.12 23.91 15.89
C ASP A 56 8.97 24.77 16.43
N ASP A 57 7.99 25.10 15.59
CA ASP A 57 6.80 25.90 15.93
C ASP A 57 5.48 25.12 15.81
N GLY A 58 5.51 23.89 15.33
CA GLY A 58 4.34 23.06 15.04
C GLY A 58 3.50 23.58 13.86
N VAL A 59 4.05 24.43 13.00
CA VAL A 59 3.35 25.02 11.83
C VAL A 59 4.11 24.70 10.54
N ASP A 60 5.39 25.03 10.50
CA ASP A 60 6.25 24.79 9.35
C ASP A 60 7.10 23.53 9.57
N PHE A 61 6.88 22.51 8.77
CA PHE A 61 7.65 21.27 8.80
C PHE A 61 8.80 21.24 7.80
N GLY A 62 8.85 22.19 6.88
CA GLY A 62 9.94 22.33 5.91
C GLY A 62 10.20 21.08 5.07
N LYS A 63 11.49 20.86 4.82
CA LYS A 63 12.01 19.73 4.04
C LYS A 63 12.31 18.51 4.93
N PRO A 64 12.44 17.32 4.34
CA PRO A 64 12.93 16.15 5.07
C PRO A 64 14.28 16.40 5.73
N ILE A 65 14.44 15.97 6.98
CA ILE A 65 15.71 16.03 7.73
C ILE A 65 16.41 14.68 7.78
N ALA A 66 15.70 13.61 7.49
CA ALA A 66 16.23 12.27 7.31
C ALA A 66 15.32 11.44 6.41
N VAL A 67 15.91 10.49 5.70
CA VAL A 67 15.20 9.53 4.86
C VAL A 67 15.77 8.14 5.10
N ALA A 68 14.91 7.16 5.40
CA ALA A 68 15.27 5.77 5.37
C ALA A 68 14.94 5.20 3.98
N PHE A 69 15.96 4.75 3.29
CA PHE A 69 15.88 4.20 1.94
C PHE A 69 16.76 2.95 1.82
N GLU A 70 16.37 2.04 0.96
CA GLU A 70 17.15 0.86 0.59
C GLU A 70 17.14 0.72 -0.92
N GLU A 71 18.32 0.51 -1.49
CA GLU A 71 18.50 0.32 -2.92
C GLU A 71 18.02 -1.07 -3.38
N GLY A 72 17.80 -1.21 -4.68
CA GLY A 72 17.42 -2.48 -5.29
C GLY A 72 15.93 -2.80 -5.15
N TYR A 73 15.60 -4.08 -5.19
CA TYR A 73 14.24 -4.59 -5.04
C TYR A 73 13.82 -4.58 -3.56
N ALA A 74 13.71 -3.39 -3.01
CA ALA A 74 13.42 -3.17 -1.60
C ALA A 74 12.41 -2.05 -1.40
N ARG A 75 11.84 -1.97 -0.22
CA ARG A 75 11.07 -0.83 0.26
C ARG A 75 11.29 -0.61 1.74
N CYS A 76 11.29 0.65 2.17
CA CYS A 76 11.14 1.05 3.55
C CYS A 76 9.72 1.58 3.77
N TYR A 77 9.02 1.10 4.80
CA TYR A 77 7.60 1.38 5.02
C TYR A 77 7.23 1.32 6.50
N ASP A 78 6.00 1.70 6.82
CA ASP A 78 5.41 1.65 8.16
C ASP A 78 6.32 2.24 9.25
N PRO A 79 6.62 3.55 9.14
CA PRO A 79 7.47 4.21 10.11
C PRO A 79 6.80 4.38 11.46
N GLY A 80 7.64 4.54 12.49
CA GLY A 80 7.18 5.00 13.78
C GLY A 80 8.19 5.88 14.47
N LEU A 81 7.67 6.66 15.40
CA LEU A 81 8.42 7.57 16.26
C LEU A 81 8.03 7.34 17.71
N TRP A 82 8.98 7.45 18.60
CA TRP A 82 8.75 7.38 20.03
C TRP A 82 9.85 8.07 20.83
N ILE A 83 9.48 8.98 21.72
CA ILE A 83 10.40 9.49 22.72
C ILE A 83 10.26 8.64 23.98
N ASP A 84 11.30 7.89 24.27
CA ASP A 84 11.34 6.96 25.38
C ASP A 84 11.40 7.68 26.75
N PRO A 85 11.22 6.97 27.88
CA PRO A 85 11.28 7.55 29.22
C PRO A 85 12.63 8.23 29.57
N LEU A 86 13.70 7.92 28.84
CA LEU A 86 15.01 8.58 28.98
C LEU A 86 15.13 9.87 28.16
N GLY A 87 14.13 10.18 27.34
CA GLY A 87 14.07 11.38 26.50
C GLY A 87 14.69 11.22 25.11
N ARG A 88 15.07 10.01 24.71
CA ARG A 88 15.68 9.72 23.42
C ARG A 88 14.60 9.51 22.36
N LEU A 89 14.83 10.05 21.15
CA LEU A 89 13.94 9.84 20.01
C LEU A 89 14.33 8.56 19.28
N TRP A 90 13.41 7.62 19.22
CA TRP A 90 13.47 6.44 18.37
C TRP A 90 12.78 6.74 17.05
N PHE A 91 13.44 6.36 15.97
CA PHE A 91 12.88 6.38 14.63
C PHE A 91 13.09 4.99 14.02
N TRP A 92 11.99 4.33 13.65
CA TRP A 92 12.04 3.00 13.06
C TRP A 92 11.21 2.89 11.80
N TRP A 93 11.49 1.87 11.02
CA TRP A 93 10.75 1.50 9.82
C TRP A 93 10.83 -0.01 9.60
N ALA A 94 9.84 -0.56 8.88
CA ALA A 94 9.92 -1.91 8.34
C ALA A 94 10.64 -1.89 7.00
N GLN A 95 11.37 -2.95 6.69
CA GLN A 95 12.11 -3.10 5.44
C GLN A 95 11.81 -4.45 4.79
N ALA A 96 11.37 -4.47 3.52
CA ALA A 96 11.30 -5.66 2.68
C ALA A 96 12.44 -5.59 1.64
N PRO A 97 12.99 -6.74 1.22
CA PRO A 97 12.59 -8.12 1.50
C PRO A 97 13.19 -8.74 2.78
N HIS A 98 13.94 -7.97 3.58
CA HIS A 98 14.63 -8.51 4.76
C HIS A 98 13.71 -8.77 5.95
N ASN A 99 12.47 -8.30 5.92
CA ASN A 99 11.43 -8.52 6.92
C ASN A 99 11.90 -8.25 8.34
N ALA A 100 12.34 -7.04 8.58
CA ALA A 100 12.86 -6.62 9.86
C ALA A 100 12.43 -5.19 10.18
N VAL A 101 12.33 -4.91 11.46
CA VAL A 101 12.15 -3.55 11.99
C VAL A 101 13.53 -2.96 12.24
N HIS A 102 13.89 -2.00 11.43
CA HIS A 102 15.12 -1.22 11.54
C HIS A 102 14.87 0.01 12.39
N ALA A 103 15.81 0.38 13.22
CA ALA A 103 15.70 1.55 14.10
C ALA A 103 17.02 2.29 14.27
N VAL A 104 16.89 3.60 14.45
CA VAL A 104 17.96 4.50 14.90
C VAL A 104 17.48 5.32 16.10
N ILE A 105 18.41 5.78 16.93
CA ILE A 105 18.11 6.53 18.13
C ILE A 105 18.88 7.85 18.11
N CYS A 106 18.20 8.95 18.45
CA CYS A 106 18.80 10.24 18.71
C CYS A 106 18.73 10.52 20.23
N GLU A 107 19.89 10.68 20.85
CA GLU A 107 20.00 10.89 22.31
C GLU A 107 19.46 12.26 22.77
N ASP A 108 19.62 13.30 21.96
CA ASP A 108 19.07 14.64 22.22
C ASP A 108 18.25 15.15 21.02
N PRO A 109 16.92 14.85 21.03
CA PRO A 109 16.04 15.29 19.95
C PRO A 109 15.78 16.81 19.93
N ASP A 110 16.18 17.53 20.98
CA ASP A 110 16.10 18.99 21.05
C ASP A 110 17.38 19.70 20.56
N ALA A 111 18.42 18.95 20.20
CA ALA A 111 19.62 19.51 19.59
C ALA A 111 19.31 20.17 18.24
N GLU A 112 20.10 21.18 17.87
CA GLU A 112 19.97 21.84 16.56
C GLU A 112 20.31 20.86 15.42
N THR A 113 21.40 20.11 15.58
CA THR A 113 21.80 19.02 14.68
C THR A 113 21.55 17.68 15.37
N LEU A 114 20.71 16.86 14.76
CA LEU A 114 20.41 15.53 15.28
C LEU A 114 21.54 14.56 14.97
N VAL A 115 21.98 13.84 15.99
CA VAL A 115 22.97 12.77 15.85
C VAL A 115 22.28 11.43 16.07
N TRP A 116 22.35 10.59 15.06
CA TRP A 116 21.72 9.27 15.06
C TRP A 116 22.72 8.19 15.44
N SER A 117 22.24 7.18 16.17
CA SER A 117 22.99 5.95 16.40
C SER A 117 23.22 5.18 15.11
N GLU A 118 24.07 4.16 15.16
CA GLU A 118 24.08 3.14 14.13
C GLU A 118 22.70 2.49 13.99
N GLU A 119 22.36 2.12 12.75
CA GLU A 119 21.14 1.40 12.42
C GLU A 119 21.20 -0.01 13.00
N ARG A 120 20.10 -0.47 13.59
CA ARG A 120 19.99 -1.80 14.16
C ARG A 120 18.64 -2.41 13.95
N ILE A 121 18.58 -3.73 13.95
CA ILE A 121 17.35 -4.50 13.89
C ILE A 121 16.84 -4.72 15.32
N ILE A 122 15.58 -4.36 15.60
CA ILE A 122 14.93 -4.52 16.89
C ILE A 122 13.93 -5.68 16.93
N GLY A 123 13.49 -6.16 15.78
CA GLY A 123 12.58 -7.27 15.69
C GLY A 123 12.37 -7.74 14.26
N ARG A 124 11.63 -8.83 14.13
CA ARG A 124 11.34 -9.46 12.83
C ARG A 124 9.99 -8.97 12.31
N GLU A 125 9.96 -8.58 11.04
CA GLU A 125 8.84 -8.11 10.25
C GLU A 125 8.39 -6.67 10.54
N VAL A 126 7.23 -6.40 11.18
CA VAL A 126 6.63 -5.07 11.13
C VAL A 126 6.23 -4.56 12.51
N MET A 127 6.54 -3.31 12.79
CA MET A 127 6.10 -2.57 13.96
C MET A 127 5.47 -1.25 13.52
N MET A 128 4.17 -1.11 13.71
CA MET A 128 3.45 0.11 13.29
C MET A 128 3.09 1.04 14.44
N ASN A 129 3.08 0.53 15.67
CA ASN A 129 2.59 1.25 16.83
C ASN A 129 3.66 1.44 17.88
N LYS A 130 3.47 2.46 18.73
CA LYS A 130 4.42 2.82 19.78
C LYS A 130 4.55 1.71 20.85
N PRO A 131 5.72 1.61 21.47
CA PRO A 131 5.91 0.75 22.64
C PRO A 131 5.02 1.17 23.82
N THR A 132 4.66 0.19 24.63
CA THR A 132 4.00 0.40 25.92
C THR A 132 5.03 0.30 27.04
N VAL A 133 5.12 1.33 27.88
CA VAL A 133 5.93 1.31 29.10
C VAL A 133 5.08 0.74 30.22
N LEU A 134 5.51 -0.38 30.78
CA LEU A 134 4.80 -1.03 31.90
C LEU A 134 5.05 -0.31 33.23
N SER A 135 4.15 -0.49 34.17
CA SER A 135 4.29 -0.01 35.53
C SER A 135 5.54 -0.56 36.24
N THR A 136 6.08 -1.70 35.77
CA THR A 136 7.36 -2.29 36.20
C THR A 136 8.60 -1.59 35.65
N GLY A 137 8.43 -0.69 34.65
CA GLY A 137 9.52 0.00 33.94
C GLY A 137 10.05 -0.74 32.72
N GLU A 138 9.58 -1.94 32.44
CA GLU A 138 9.89 -2.67 31.18
C GLU A 138 9.12 -2.07 30.01
N TRP A 139 9.66 -2.23 28.80
CA TRP A 139 9.01 -1.73 27.58
C TRP A 139 8.59 -2.89 26.69
N LEU A 140 7.36 -2.83 26.21
CA LEU A 140 6.80 -3.82 25.29
C LEU A 140 6.63 -3.22 23.89
N PHE A 141 7.22 -3.86 22.91
CA PHE A 141 7.20 -3.47 21.51
C PHE A 141 6.23 -4.37 20.73
N PRO A 142 5.19 -3.80 20.10
CA PRO A 142 4.21 -4.56 19.32
C PRO A 142 4.73 -4.87 17.92
N ILE A 143 5.48 -5.94 17.75
CA ILE A 143 6.07 -6.36 16.48
C ILE A 143 5.35 -7.59 15.96
N ALA A 144 4.72 -7.50 14.79
CA ALA A 144 3.91 -8.55 14.20
C ALA A 144 4.64 -9.32 13.10
N VAL A 145 4.31 -10.59 13.02
CA VAL A 145 4.44 -11.39 11.80
C VAL A 145 3.04 -11.48 11.18
N TRP A 146 2.81 -10.74 10.10
CA TRP A 146 1.47 -10.53 9.56
C TRP A 146 0.75 -11.82 9.17
N ALA A 147 -0.58 -11.84 9.39
CA ALA A 147 -1.46 -12.93 9.01
C ALA A 147 -1.62 -13.06 7.50
N GLU A 148 -1.63 -11.95 6.78
CA GLU A 148 -1.73 -11.93 5.34
C GLU A 148 -0.45 -12.41 4.70
N HIS A 149 -0.60 -13.27 3.68
CA HIS A 149 0.49 -13.56 2.77
C HIS A 149 0.70 -12.33 1.90
N LEU A 150 1.79 -11.62 2.11
CA LEU A 150 2.23 -10.63 1.14
C LEU A 150 2.56 -11.34 -0.17
N LYS A 151 2.39 -10.62 -1.28
CA LYS A 151 2.64 -11.16 -2.61
C LYS A 151 4.00 -11.85 -2.65
N PRO A 152 4.11 -13.04 -3.27
CA PRO A 152 5.40 -13.69 -3.49
C PRO A 152 6.42 -12.70 -4.08
N GLY A 153 7.67 -12.81 -3.66
CA GLY A 153 8.74 -11.90 -4.09
C GLY A 153 8.98 -10.69 -3.19
N TRP A 154 8.03 -10.30 -2.34
CA TRP A 154 8.22 -9.20 -1.39
C TRP A 154 8.98 -9.61 -0.12
N TRP A 155 9.13 -10.92 0.11
CA TRP A 155 9.75 -11.50 1.29
C TRP A 155 10.86 -12.47 0.89
N LYS A 156 12.06 -12.22 1.36
CA LYS A 156 13.22 -13.10 1.13
C LYS A 156 13.09 -14.46 1.83
N TYR A 157 12.32 -14.52 2.92
CA TYR A 157 12.15 -15.70 3.74
C TYR A 157 10.67 -16.00 3.93
N ALA A 158 10.26 -17.20 3.57
CA ALA A 158 8.93 -17.70 3.88
C ALA A 158 8.78 -17.85 5.40
N THR A 159 7.71 -17.29 5.96
CA THR A 159 7.34 -17.51 7.37
C THR A 159 6.25 -18.57 7.42
N GLU A 160 6.45 -19.60 8.23
CA GLU A 160 5.43 -20.64 8.43
C GLU A 160 4.16 -20.01 9.02
N GLU A 161 2.97 -20.49 8.62
CA GLU A 161 1.69 -19.94 9.05
C GLU A 161 1.53 -19.93 10.58
N LYS A 162 2.02 -20.98 11.26
CA LYS A 162 2.02 -21.06 12.73
C LYS A 162 2.86 -20.00 13.45
N GLU A 163 3.78 -19.34 12.74
CA GLU A 163 4.63 -18.26 13.26
C GLU A 163 4.03 -16.88 13.00
N ARG A 164 2.89 -16.81 12.31
CA ARG A 164 2.21 -15.54 11.97
C ARG A 164 1.30 -15.14 13.13
N LEU A 165 1.82 -14.30 14.04
CA LEU A 165 1.11 -13.82 15.22
C LEU A 165 1.40 -12.34 15.46
N ALA A 166 0.51 -11.69 16.20
CA ALA A 166 0.73 -10.40 16.81
C ALA A 166 1.63 -10.59 18.04
N TYR A 167 2.95 -10.45 17.88
CA TYR A 167 3.92 -10.70 18.93
C TYR A 167 4.19 -9.49 19.82
N VAL A 168 4.80 -9.78 20.97
CA VAL A 168 5.35 -8.79 21.88
C VAL A 168 6.85 -9.02 22.03
N TYR A 169 7.63 -7.97 21.90
CA TYR A 169 9.06 -7.98 22.23
C TYR A 169 9.28 -7.12 23.46
N ARG A 170 10.02 -7.64 24.43
CA ARG A 170 10.30 -6.96 25.69
C ARG A 170 11.75 -6.51 25.75
N THR A 171 11.96 -5.32 26.30
CA THR A 171 13.27 -4.87 26.78
C THR A 171 13.17 -4.47 28.24
N ALA A 172 14.15 -4.90 29.05
CA ALA A 172 14.31 -4.54 30.46
C ALA A 172 15.57 -3.70 30.70
N ASP A 173 16.34 -3.42 29.65
CA ASP A 173 17.61 -2.70 29.69
C ASP A 173 17.60 -1.41 28.85
N HIS A 174 16.41 -0.79 28.78
CA HIS A 174 16.17 0.45 28.04
C HIS A 174 16.51 0.35 26.56
N GLY A 175 16.14 -0.77 25.94
CA GLY A 175 16.27 -1.00 24.52
C GLY A 175 17.66 -1.42 24.06
N LYS A 176 18.56 -1.87 24.94
CA LYS A 176 19.85 -2.44 24.52
C LYS A 176 19.69 -3.84 23.95
N SER A 177 18.78 -4.64 24.53
CA SER A 177 18.44 -5.97 24.06
C SER A 177 16.92 -6.18 24.03
N PHE A 178 16.48 -7.12 23.18
CA PHE A 178 15.07 -7.46 23.00
C PHE A 178 14.86 -8.97 23.09
N VAL A 179 13.79 -9.36 23.78
CA VAL A 179 13.35 -10.75 23.88
C VAL A 179 11.94 -10.86 23.32
N ARG A 180 11.75 -11.68 22.28
CA ARG A 180 10.41 -12.02 21.79
C ARG A 180 9.69 -12.86 22.84
N LEU A 181 8.54 -12.41 23.29
CA LEU A 181 7.62 -13.11 24.19
C LEU A 181 6.57 -13.90 23.38
N GLY A 182 5.38 -14.07 23.96
CA GLY A 182 4.24 -14.68 23.29
C GLY A 182 3.62 -13.81 22.21
N GLY A 183 2.74 -14.41 21.45
CA GLY A 183 1.93 -13.71 20.43
C GLY A 183 0.47 -14.13 20.50
N ALA A 184 -0.43 -13.24 20.12
CA ALA A 184 -1.87 -13.49 20.08
C ALA A 184 -2.32 -13.90 18.69
N ASP A 185 -3.17 -14.94 18.63
CA ASP A 185 -3.92 -15.33 17.44
C ASP A 185 -5.36 -14.84 17.57
N VAL A 186 -5.65 -13.68 16.98
CA VAL A 186 -6.99 -13.09 17.00
C VAL A 186 -7.70 -13.46 15.67
N PRO A 187 -8.92 -14.02 15.72
CA PRO A 187 -9.62 -14.43 14.49
C PRO A 187 -9.84 -13.28 13.53
N LYS A 188 -9.64 -13.52 12.23
CA LYS A 188 -9.82 -12.55 11.14
C LYS A 188 -8.97 -11.28 11.29
N ARG A 189 -7.84 -11.36 11.99
CA ARG A 189 -6.86 -10.27 12.03
C ARG A 189 -6.37 -9.93 10.63
N SER A 190 -6.00 -8.68 10.43
CA SER A 190 -5.58 -8.14 9.14
C SER A 190 -4.43 -7.17 9.35
N TYR A 191 -3.24 -7.50 8.84
CA TYR A 191 -1.98 -6.77 9.05
C TYR A 191 -1.59 -6.56 10.52
N ASP A 192 -2.29 -7.19 11.42
CA ASP A 192 -2.17 -7.16 12.89
C ASP A 192 -2.21 -5.75 13.50
N GLU A 193 -1.37 -4.81 13.14
CA GLU A 193 -1.33 -3.39 13.59
C GLU A 193 -1.74 -3.20 15.05
N HIS A 194 -1.25 -4.11 15.91
CA HIS A 194 -1.72 -4.25 17.28
C HIS A 194 -1.09 -3.25 18.26
N MET A 195 -1.76 -3.04 19.38
CA MET A 195 -1.32 -2.22 20.50
C MET A 195 -1.53 -2.94 21.80
N ILE A 196 -0.71 -2.62 22.79
CA ILE A 196 -0.73 -3.24 24.11
C ILE A 196 -1.12 -2.19 25.13
N VAL A 197 -2.07 -2.52 25.99
CA VAL A 197 -2.51 -1.68 27.12
C VAL A 197 -2.36 -2.48 28.40
N GLU A 198 -1.63 -1.93 29.37
CA GLU A 198 -1.61 -2.45 30.72
C GLU A 198 -2.84 -1.94 31.47
N ARG A 199 -3.66 -2.86 32.01
CA ARG A 199 -4.79 -2.55 32.85
C ARG A 199 -4.35 -2.14 34.25
N CYS A 200 -5.26 -1.55 35.02
CA CYS A 200 -5.00 -1.18 36.41
C CYS A 200 -4.72 -2.38 37.32
N ASP A 201 -5.14 -3.59 36.94
CA ASP A 201 -4.86 -4.84 37.66
C ASP A 201 -3.58 -5.55 37.21
N GLY A 202 -2.81 -4.96 36.29
CA GLY A 202 -1.58 -5.51 35.71
C GLY A 202 -1.81 -6.50 34.55
N THR A 203 -3.05 -6.80 34.19
CA THR A 203 -3.37 -7.58 32.98
C THR A 203 -2.97 -6.79 31.74
N LEU A 204 -2.40 -7.45 30.75
CA LEU A 204 -2.10 -6.86 29.46
C LEU A 204 -3.21 -7.20 28.47
N ASP A 205 -3.80 -6.19 27.87
CA ASP A 205 -4.71 -6.35 26.74
C ASP A 205 -3.99 -5.98 25.43
N MET A 206 -4.05 -6.88 24.46
CA MET A 206 -3.59 -6.64 23.09
C MET A 206 -4.80 -6.40 22.21
N TYR A 207 -4.89 -5.19 21.64
CA TYR A 207 -5.90 -4.81 20.68
C TYR A 207 -5.33 -4.96 19.27
N VAL A 208 -6.06 -5.66 18.38
CA VAL A 208 -5.57 -6.07 17.06
C VAL A 208 -6.55 -5.65 15.99
N ARG A 209 -6.05 -5.09 14.88
CA ARG A 209 -6.86 -4.80 13.70
C ARG A 209 -7.41 -6.09 13.10
N THR A 210 -8.72 -6.10 12.82
CA THR A 210 -9.42 -7.24 12.23
C THR A 210 -10.35 -6.79 11.09
N LYS A 211 -10.88 -7.77 10.35
CA LYS A 211 -11.89 -7.51 9.30
C LYS A 211 -13.26 -7.09 9.84
N TYR A 212 -13.50 -7.24 11.15
CA TYR A 212 -14.75 -6.85 11.81
C TYR A 212 -14.62 -5.62 12.71
N GLY A 213 -13.46 -4.99 12.76
CA GLY A 213 -13.15 -3.87 13.65
C GLY A 213 -11.92 -4.15 14.49
N ILE A 214 -12.04 -4.07 15.82
CA ILE A 214 -10.93 -4.30 16.76
C ILE A 214 -11.15 -5.60 17.51
N GLY A 215 -10.18 -6.51 17.42
CA GLY A 215 -10.11 -7.72 18.21
C GLY A 215 -9.30 -7.50 19.50
N ILE A 216 -9.40 -8.43 20.45
CA ILE A 216 -8.69 -8.38 21.73
C ILE A 216 -8.21 -9.77 22.13
N SER A 217 -7.06 -9.79 22.79
CA SER A 217 -6.53 -10.93 23.53
C SER A 217 -5.86 -10.43 24.81
N SER A 218 -5.89 -11.19 25.89
CA SER A 218 -5.35 -10.77 27.19
C SER A 218 -4.27 -11.72 27.70
N SER A 219 -3.32 -11.18 28.45
CA SER A 219 -2.25 -11.91 29.13
C SER A 219 -2.20 -11.51 30.61
N VAL A 220 -2.05 -12.50 31.50
CA VAL A 220 -1.90 -12.31 32.94
C VAL A 220 -0.48 -12.64 33.43
N ASP A 221 0.43 -12.93 32.52
CA ASP A 221 1.80 -13.37 32.83
C ASP A 221 2.87 -12.51 32.12
N GLY A 222 2.56 -11.24 31.90
CA GLY A 222 3.48 -10.26 31.31
C GLY A 222 3.74 -10.47 29.83
N GLY A 223 2.80 -11.07 29.08
CA GLY A 223 2.89 -11.26 27.62
C GLY A 223 3.54 -12.56 27.20
N LEU A 224 3.78 -13.50 28.11
CA LEU A 224 4.32 -14.83 27.77
C LEU A 224 3.27 -15.71 27.09
N HIS A 225 2.04 -15.69 27.60
CA HIS A 225 0.91 -16.41 27.04
C HIS A 225 -0.29 -15.47 26.88
N TRP A 226 -1.02 -15.67 25.79
CA TRP A 226 -2.18 -14.87 25.42
C TRP A 226 -3.44 -15.73 25.38
N SER A 227 -4.55 -15.20 25.83
CA SER A 227 -5.84 -15.84 25.75
C SER A 227 -6.25 -16.08 24.28
N ARG A 228 -7.22 -16.96 24.06
CA ARG A 228 -7.83 -17.06 22.74
C ARG A 228 -8.44 -15.70 22.37
N GLY A 229 -7.99 -15.12 21.25
CA GLY A 229 -8.48 -13.83 20.79
C GLY A 229 -9.97 -13.84 20.40
N GLY A 230 -10.60 -12.69 20.48
CA GLY A 230 -12.01 -12.50 20.18
C GLY A 230 -12.34 -11.05 19.81
N GLU A 231 -13.65 -10.74 19.69
CA GLU A 231 -14.13 -9.39 19.44
C GLU A 231 -14.00 -8.54 20.72
N SER A 232 -13.50 -7.32 20.60
CA SER A 232 -13.40 -6.38 21.72
C SER A 232 -14.72 -5.64 22.00
N GLY A 233 -15.69 -5.70 21.10
CA GLY A 233 -16.89 -4.86 21.11
C GLY A 233 -16.67 -3.46 20.51
N LEU A 234 -15.44 -3.11 20.12
CA LEU A 234 -15.12 -1.84 19.46
C LEU A 234 -15.27 -2.01 17.94
N SER A 235 -16.32 -1.42 17.39
CA SER A 235 -16.57 -1.42 15.94
C SER A 235 -15.64 -0.43 15.23
N GLY A 236 -15.34 -0.69 13.96
CA GLY A 236 -14.53 0.18 13.10
C GLY A 236 -14.33 -0.44 11.72
N PRO A 237 -13.90 0.33 10.73
CA PRO A 237 -13.47 -0.21 9.46
C PRO A 237 -12.19 -1.05 9.64
N CYS A 238 -11.88 -1.90 8.66
CA CYS A 238 -10.58 -2.60 8.64
C CYS A 238 -9.45 -1.58 8.37
N SER A 239 -9.01 -0.89 9.43
CA SER A 239 -7.99 0.16 9.42
C SER A 239 -7.22 0.18 10.73
N ARG A 240 -6.01 0.77 10.72
CA ARG A 240 -5.28 1.09 11.94
C ARG A 240 -6.13 2.01 12.82
N PHE A 241 -6.07 1.79 14.11
CA PHE A 241 -6.59 2.61 15.19
C PHE A 241 -5.45 2.98 16.13
N PHE A 242 -5.70 3.82 17.14
CA PHE A 242 -4.80 4.04 18.25
C PHE A 242 -5.55 3.77 19.57
N ILE A 243 -4.93 3.04 20.50
CA ILE A 243 -5.41 2.91 21.86
C ILE A 243 -4.22 2.99 22.83
N GLY A 244 -4.35 3.78 23.88
CA GLY A 244 -3.26 3.93 24.85
C GLY A 244 -3.73 4.58 26.15
N ARG A 245 -2.96 4.37 27.23
CA ARG A 245 -3.23 5.00 28.52
C ARG A 245 -2.55 6.35 28.57
N LEU A 246 -3.32 7.37 28.98
CA LEU A 246 -2.86 8.72 29.20
C LEU A 246 -2.26 8.90 30.59
N SER A 247 -1.50 9.97 30.78
CA SER A 247 -0.92 10.34 32.07
C SER A 247 -1.97 10.58 33.16
N SER A 248 -3.20 10.92 32.78
CA SER A 248 -4.36 11.03 33.70
C SER A 248 -4.90 9.69 34.19
N GLY A 249 -4.42 8.57 33.63
CA GLY A 249 -4.94 7.23 33.89
C GLY A 249 -6.10 6.81 32.97
N LYS A 250 -6.71 7.72 32.20
CA LYS A 250 -7.76 7.38 31.24
C LYS A 250 -7.19 6.65 30.02
N LEU A 251 -8.03 5.85 29.36
CA LEU A 251 -7.71 5.31 28.04
C LEU A 251 -8.20 6.26 26.95
N LEU A 252 -7.34 6.51 25.97
CA LEU A 252 -7.65 7.19 24.71
C LEU A 252 -7.81 6.13 23.61
N LEU A 253 -8.87 6.23 22.82
CA LEU A 253 -9.05 5.50 21.57
C LEU A 253 -9.25 6.50 20.45
N ILE A 254 -8.46 6.39 19.37
CA ILE A 254 -8.73 7.07 18.12
C ILE A 254 -9.20 6.02 17.12
N ASN A 255 -10.45 6.15 16.68
CA ASN A 255 -11.09 5.22 15.77
C ASN A 255 -12.20 5.95 14.99
N HIS A 256 -12.90 5.26 14.15
CA HIS A 256 -13.99 5.80 13.33
C HIS A 256 -15.33 5.62 14.02
N SER A 257 -16.15 6.67 14.10
CA SER A 257 -17.51 6.64 14.62
C SER A 257 -18.55 6.74 13.51
N GLU A 258 -19.67 6.03 13.63
CA GLU A 258 -20.77 6.12 12.65
C GLU A 258 -20.28 6.06 11.20
N TYR A 259 -19.36 5.14 10.94
CA TYR A 259 -18.56 5.08 9.72
C TYR A 259 -19.30 4.38 8.58
N THR A 260 -19.02 4.84 7.36
CA THR A 260 -19.40 4.16 6.10
C THR A 260 -18.17 3.66 5.33
N GLY A 261 -16.98 3.88 5.89
CA GLY A 261 -15.68 3.55 5.37
C GLY A 261 -14.61 4.15 6.29
N ARG A 262 -13.51 4.63 5.77
CA ARG A 262 -12.49 5.38 6.52
C ARG A 262 -12.87 6.86 6.61
N ASN A 263 -13.88 7.16 7.39
CA ASN A 263 -14.39 8.52 7.64
C ASN A 263 -14.76 8.69 9.11
N ASN A 264 -15.08 9.89 9.54
CA ASN A 264 -15.47 10.23 10.90
C ASN A 264 -14.42 9.79 11.94
N LEU A 265 -13.14 10.13 11.71
CA LEU A 265 -12.07 9.87 12.67
C LEU A 265 -12.37 10.62 13.97
N THR A 266 -12.45 9.89 15.07
CA THR A 266 -12.96 10.38 16.35
C THR A 266 -12.05 9.98 17.50
N ALA A 267 -11.83 10.87 18.45
CA ALA A 267 -11.17 10.60 19.71
C ALA A 267 -12.21 10.24 20.79
N PHE A 268 -11.95 9.16 21.53
CA PHE A 268 -12.80 8.70 22.62
C PHE A 268 -12.00 8.59 23.92
N LEU A 269 -12.63 8.84 25.07
CA LEU A 269 -12.04 8.63 26.39
C LEU A 269 -12.86 7.64 27.22
N SER A 270 -12.12 6.81 27.97
CA SER A 270 -12.64 5.90 28.99
C SER A 270 -11.92 6.11 30.31
N ASP A 271 -12.66 6.11 31.43
CA ASP A 271 -12.13 6.19 32.81
C ASP A 271 -12.34 4.90 33.60
N ASP A 272 -12.71 3.80 32.92
CA ASP A 272 -13.04 2.51 33.52
C ASP A 272 -12.34 1.32 32.82
N ASP A 273 -11.10 1.54 32.37
CA ASP A 273 -10.27 0.56 31.63
C ASP A 273 -10.91 0.04 30.34
N GLY A 274 -11.58 0.94 29.59
CA GLY A 274 -12.14 0.63 28.28
C GLY A 274 -13.47 -0.12 28.30
N LYS A 275 -14.10 -0.28 29.48
CA LYS A 275 -15.42 -0.90 29.59
C LYS A 275 -16.51 -0.01 29.00
N THR A 276 -16.39 1.31 29.21
CA THR A 276 -17.27 2.32 28.59
C THR A 276 -16.46 3.47 28.02
N TRP A 277 -16.94 4.07 26.93
CA TRP A 277 -16.33 5.19 26.22
C TRP A 277 -17.29 6.38 26.34
N LYS A 278 -17.11 7.17 27.38
CA LYS A 278 -18.09 8.19 27.82
C LYS A 278 -18.06 9.47 26.98
N TRP A 279 -16.89 9.85 26.50
CA TRP A 279 -16.67 11.14 25.84
C TRP A 279 -16.10 10.92 24.45
N LYS A 280 -16.47 11.79 23.52
CA LYS A 280 -15.97 11.73 22.14
C LYS A 280 -15.82 13.13 21.53
N LEU A 281 -14.82 13.28 20.66
CA LEU A 281 -14.61 14.47 19.83
C LEU A 281 -14.33 14.01 18.40
N LEU A 282 -15.12 14.51 17.45
CA LEU A 282 -14.89 14.31 16.02
C LEU A 282 -13.64 15.10 15.59
N LEU A 283 -12.62 14.42 15.11
CA LEU A 283 -11.37 15.02 14.62
C LEU A 283 -11.50 15.42 13.14
N ASP A 284 -12.03 14.50 12.33
CA ASP A 284 -12.19 14.70 10.90
C ASP A 284 -13.36 13.85 10.35
N GLY A 285 -14.37 14.51 9.82
CA GLY A 285 -15.55 13.87 9.23
C GLY A 285 -15.41 13.49 7.75
N ARG A 286 -14.30 13.92 7.10
CA ARG A 286 -14.08 13.70 5.67
C ARG A 286 -13.80 12.22 5.37
N GLY A 287 -13.95 11.86 4.10
CA GLY A 287 -13.61 10.51 3.61
C GLY A 287 -12.11 10.27 3.51
N GLN A 288 -11.72 9.00 3.53
CA GLN A 288 -10.36 8.52 3.37
C GLN A 288 -9.35 9.02 4.42
N VAL A 289 -9.83 9.35 5.62
CA VAL A 289 -8.97 9.63 6.78
C VAL A 289 -8.62 8.33 7.47
N SER A 290 -7.33 8.12 7.79
CA SER A 290 -6.90 6.85 8.39
C SER A 290 -5.54 6.92 9.08
N TYR A 291 -5.15 5.83 9.70
CA TYR A 291 -3.84 5.59 10.30
C TYR A 291 -3.43 6.61 11.37
N PRO A 292 -4.24 6.78 12.42
CA PRO A 292 -3.89 7.69 13.52
C PRO A 292 -2.67 7.18 14.28
N ASP A 293 -1.79 8.12 14.68
CA ASP A 293 -0.76 7.93 15.69
C ASP A 293 -0.84 9.08 16.70
N VAL A 294 -0.51 8.84 17.96
CA VAL A 294 -0.70 9.80 19.04
C VAL A 294 0.54 9.91 19.93
N THR A 295 0.85 11.11 20.37
CA THR A 295 1.70 11.35 21.53
C THR A 295 1.05 12.34 22.49
N GLU A 296 1.20 12.08 23.80
CA GLU A 296 0.81 13.00 24.86
C GLU A 296 2.04 13.79 25.31
N ARG A 297 1.95 15.11 25.27
CA ARG A 297 3.04 15.99 25.69
C ARG A 297 2.52 17.32 26.26
N ASN A 298 3.03 17.71 27.43
CA ASN A 298 2.71 18.98 28.07
C ASN A 298 1.19 19.23 28.24
N GLY A 299 0.41 18.17 28.53
CA GLY A 299 -1.05 18.23 28.70
C GLY A 299 -1.86 18.28 27.39
N TYR A 300 -1.19 18.14 26.26
CA TYR A 300 -1.83 18.05 24.94
C TYR A 300 -1.65 16.66 24.32
N LEU A 301 -2.65 16.28 23.52
CA LEU A 301 -2.64 15.12 22.65
C LEU A 301 -2.36 15.61 21.22
N TYR A 302 -1.28 15.15 20.65
CA TYR A 302 -0.91 15.39 19.26
C TYR A 302 -1.27 14.14 18.47
N ILE A 303 -2.18 14.27 17.52
CA ILE A 303 -2.77 13.15 16.79
C ILE A 303 -2.53 13.39 15.31
N THR A 304 -1.65 12.58 14.69
CA THR A 304 -1.45 12.61 13.23
C THR A 304 -2.29 11.55 12.54
N TYR A 305 -2.64 11.77 11.30
CA TYR A 305 -3.34 10.83 10.42
C TYR A 305 -3.15 11.21 8.96
N ASP A 306 -3.43 10.30 8.05
CA ASP A 306 -3.42 10.59 6.62
C ASP A 306 -4.83 10.79 6.06
N ARG A 307 -4.90 11.49 4.91
CA ARG A 307 -6.11 11.63 4.10
C ARG A 307 -5.76 11.50 2.63
N GLU A 308 -6.45 10.56 1.95
CA GLU A 308 -6.32 10.34 0.52
C GLU A 308 -4.86 10.25 0.04
N ARG A 309 -4.21 9.16 0.32
CA ARG A 309 -2.77 8.93 0.12
C ARG A 309 -2.24 9.14 -1.30
N GLY A 310 -3.12 9.33 -2.28
CA GLY A 310 -2.78 9.36 -3.70
C GLY A 310 -2.84 7.96 -4.35
N CYS A 311 -3.39 6.98 -3.65
CA CYS A 311 -3.58 5.64 -4.19
C CYS A 311 -4.85 5.59 -5.06
N PHE A 312 -4.70 5.37 -6.35
CA PHE A 312 -5.80 5.31 -7.33
C PHE A 312 -6.73 4.09 -7.19
N LYS A 313 -6.48 3.21 -6.21
CA LYS A 313 -7.14 1.89 -6.10
C LYS A 313 -8.45 1.85 -5.32
N HIS A 314 -8.93 2.98 -4.88
CA HIS A 314 -10.18 2.97 -4.12
C HIS A 314 -11.36 3.35 -5.00
N SER A 315 -12.02 2.31 -5.55
CA SER A 315 -13.40 2.39 -6.08
C SER A 315 -14.37 2.74 -4.95
N ILE A 316 -14.27 3.97 -4.41
CA ILE A 316 -15.15 4.42 -3.34
C ILE A 316 -16.17 5.37 -3.94
N LYS A 317 -17.43 5.15 -3.56
CA LYS A 317 -18.60 5.90 -4.00
C LYS A 317 -18.60 7.37 -3.55
N ASP A 318 -17.67 7.78 -2.69
CA ASP A 318 -17.57 9.13 -2.15
C ASP A 318 -16.60 9.95 -2.99
N ALA A 319 -16.89 11.24 -3.12
CA ALA A 319 -16.09 12.17 -3.89
C ALA A 319 -14.63 12.16 -3.43
N TYR A 320 -13.77 11.71 -4.30
CA TYR A 320 -12.31 11.67 -4.12
C TYR A 320 -11.74 13.00 -4.58
N ASP A 321 -11.12 13.75 -3.68
CA ASP A 321 -10.55 15.06 -3.99
C ASP A 321 -9.02 15.04 -4.15
N ASP A 322 -8.40 13.83 -4.11
CA ASP A 322 -6.96 13.62 -4.33
C ASP A 322 -6.08 14.49 -3.42
N ALA A 323 -6.44 14.58 -2.15
CA ALA A 323 -5.86 15.54 -1.21
C ALA A 323 -4.41 15.22 -0.84
N ARG A 324 -4.02 13.94 -0.76
CA ARG A 324 -2.66 13.46 -0.45
C ARG A 324 -2.04 14.17 0.76
N GLU A 325 -2.78 14.20 1.86
CA GLU A 325 -2.45 14.98 3.04
C GLU A 325 -1.94 14.10 4.19
N ILE A 326 -0.89 14.59 4.87
CA ILE A 326 -0.56 14.20 6.23
C ILE A 326 -1.00 15.35 7.12
N LEU A 327 -1.86 15.02 8.07
CA LEU A 327 -2.54 15.99 8.93
C LEU A 327 -2.23 15.70 10.40
N TYR A 328 -2.43 16.71 11.25
CA TYR A 328 -2.46 16.48 12.68
C TYR A 328 -3.43 17.43 13.40
N ALA A 329 -3.85 16.99 14.58
CA ALA A 329 -4.62 17.75 15.56
C ALA A 329 -3.78 17.92 16.83
N LYS A 330 -3.95 19.03 17.53
CA LYS A 330 -3.49 19.28 18.90
C LYS A 330 -4.72 19.56 19.74
N ILE A 331 -5.03 18.68 20.69
CA ILE A 331 -6.22 18.79 21.55
C ILE A 331 -5.87 18.45 22.98
N THR A 332 -6.80 18.68 23.90
CA THR A 332 -6.72 18.29 25.30
C THR A 332 -7.76 17.23 25.65
N GLU A 333 -7.62 16.55 26.81
CA GLU A 333 -8.69 15.72 27.32
C GLU A 333 -9.98 16.51 27.57
N ALA A 334 -9.87 17.79 27.97
CA ALA A 334 -11.02 18.66 28.18
C ALA A 334 -11.82 18.89 26.89
N ASP A 335 -11.15 19.03 25.74
CA ASP A 335 -11.82 19.14 24.44
C ASP A 335 -12.62 17.87 24.13
N ILE A 336 -12.04 16.69 24.38
CA ILE A 336 -12.75 15.41 24.15
C ILE A 336 -13.94 15.28 25.10
N MET A 337 -13.78 15.69 26.37
CA MET A 337 -14.85 15.63 27.39
C MET A 337 -15.98 16.60 27.07
N ALA A 338 -15.68 17.75 26.48
CA ALA A 338 -16.67 18.72 26.02
C ALA A 338 -17.35 18.32 24.68
N GLY A 339 -16.66 17.51 23.85
CA GLY A 339 -17.09 17.18 22.49
C GLY A 339 -16.84 18.31 21.47
N GLU A 340 -16.12 19.35 21.88
CA GLU A 340 -15.73 20.50 21.06
C GLU A 340 -14.41 21.10 21.56
N LEU A 341 -13.77 21.97 20.79
CA LEU A 341 -12.53 22.62 21.20
C LEU A 341 -12.83 23.72 22.24
N VAL A 342 -12.44 23.51 23.47
CA VAL A 342 -12.58 24.47 24.57
C VAL A 342 -11.27 25.16 24.96
N ASN A 343 -10.12 24.56 24.56
CA ASN A 343 -8.81 25.14 24.78
C ASN A 343 -8.41 26.02 23.60
N CYS A 344 -7.96 27.24 23.82
CA CYS A 344 -7.64 28.23 22.78
C CYS A 344 -6.41 27.88 21.93
N GLU A 345 -5.56 26.95 22.40
CA GLU A 345 -4.43 26.44 21.62
C GLU A 345 -4.73 25.14 20.86
N SER A 346 -5.91 24.57 21.10
CA SER A 346 -6.34 23.36 20.39
C SER A 346 -6.73 23.69 18.96
N PHE A 347 -6.43 22.74 18.06
CA PHE A 347 -6.81 22.82 16.66
C PHE A 347 -6.98 21.42 16.06
N LEU A 348 -7.70 21.37 14.95
CA LEU A 348 -7.88 20.17 14.14
C LEU A 348 -7.32 20.39 12.73
N GLN A 349 -7.00 19.28 12.04
CA GLN A 349 -6.76 19.24 10.60
C GLN A 349 -5.64 20.17 10.09
N ARG A 350 -4.59 20.39 10.89
CA ARG A 350 -3.41 21.12 10.43
C ARG A 350 -2.58 20.24 9.51
N VAL A 351 -2.14 20.81 8.39
CA VAL A 351 -1.34 20.10 7.39
C VAL A 351 0.12 20.01 7.84
N ILE A 352 0.67 18.79 7.88
CA ILE A 352 2.10 18.52 7.99
C ILE A 352 2.74 18.49 6.61
N SER A 353 2.12 17.74 5.68
CA SER A 353 2.58 17.59 4.30
C SER A 353 1.39 17.44 3.37
N ARG A 354 1.45 18.12 2.22
CA ARG A 354 0.50 17.96 1.12
C ARG A 354 1.29 17.85 -0.17
N LEU A 355 0.88 16.94 -1.05
CA LEU A 355 1.45 16.83 -2.38
C LEU A 355 0.54 17.51 -3.39
N ASP A 356 1.12 18.35 -4.25
CA ASP A 356 0.37 18.99 -5.31
C ASP A 356 0.00 17.98 -6.41
N THR A 357 -1.25 18.07 -6.87
CA THR A 357 -1.77 17.20 -7.96
C THR A 357 -1.07 17.41 -9.30
N TYR A 358 -0.33 18.50 -9.45
CA TYR A 358 0.32 18.92 -10.70
C TYR A 358 1.79 18.49 -10.86
N ALA A 359 2.39 17.82 -9.89
CA ALA A 359 3.76 17.28 -10.00
C ALA A 359 3.94 16.22 -11.12
N LYS A 360 2.89 15.97 -11.91
CA LYS A 360 2.87 14.96 -12.99
C LYS A 360 3.74 15.29 -14.21
N GLU A 361 4.26 16.50 -14.35
CA GLU A 361 4.96 16.91 -15.58
C GLU A 361 6.49 17.11 -15.42
N GLN A 362 7.03 17.03 -14.23
CA GLN A 362 8.47 17.05 -14.02
C GLN A 362 8.92 15.75 -13.36
N SER A 363 8.99 14.69 -14.17
CA SER A 363 9.44 13.39 -13.74
C SER A 363 10.91 13.43 -13.31
N ASN A 364 11.15 13.22 -12.02
CA ASN A 364 12.43 12.69 -11.59
C ASN A 364 12.49 11.23 -12.08
N PRO A 365 13.46 10.84 -12.92
CA PRO A 365 13.51 9.49 -13.48
C PRO A 365 13.60 8.38 -12.43
N TYR A 366 13.97 8.70 -11.18
CA TYR A 366 13.96 7.75 -10.06
C TYR A 366 12.57 7.49 -9.45
N PHE A 367 11.56 8.29 -9.78
CA PHE A 367 10.22 8.22 -9.20
C PHE A 367 9.10 8.07 -10.23
N GLU A 368 9.44 7.92 -11.51
CA GLU A 368 8.44 7.57 -12.51
C GLU A 368 7.80 6.24 -12.15
N VAL A 369 6.52 6.31 -11.76
CA VAL A 369 5.61 5.18 -11.59
C VAL A 369 5.99 4.21 -10.46
N GLY A 370 6.82 4.60 -9.48
CA GLY A 370 7.21 3.72 -8.36
C GLY A 370 8.07 2.52 -8.77
N TYR A 371 8.70 2.60 -9.94
CA TYR A 371 9.60 1.58 -10.44
C TYR A 371 11.05 2.04 -10.34
N LEU A 372 11.89 1.16 -9.82
CA LEU A 372 13.34 1.31 -9.91
C LEU A 372 13.76 1.32 -11.39
N PRO A 373 14.91 1.91 -11.77
CA PRO A 373 15.48 1.73 -13.09
C PRO A 373 15.52 0.26 -13.51
N ALA A 374 15.31 -0.03 -14.79
CA ALA A 374 15.28 -1.41 -15.27
C ALA A 374 16.59 -2.14 -14.98
N GLU A 375 17.69 -1.41 -15.02
CA GLU A 375 19.04 -1.87 -14.68
C GLU A 375 19.13 -2.32 -13.22
N THR A 376 18.59 -1.52 -12.29
CA THR A 376 18.61 -1.83 -10.85
C THR A 376 17.77 -3.08 -10.54
N VAL A 377 16.60 -3.23 -11.20
CA VAL A 377 15.79 -4.45 -11.07
C VAL A 377 16.52 -5.65 -11.66
N ALA A 378 17.15 -5.50 -12.82
CA ALA A 378 17.92 -6.54 -13.48
C ALA A 378 19.10 -7.00 -12.61
N GLU A 379 19.86 -6.06 -12.03
CA GLU A 379 20.96 -6.35 -11.11
C GLU A 379 20.50 -7.12 -9.88
N SER A 380 19.37 -6.74 -9.29
CA SER A 380 18.80 -7.42 -8.11
C SER A 380 18.36 -8.87 -8.38
N LEU A 381 18.13 -9.22 -9.62
CA LEU A 381 17.71 -10.55 -10.08
C LEU A 381 18.84 -11.34 -10.77
N ALA A 382 20.01 -10.74 -10.94
CA ALA A 382 21.13 -11.33 -11.67
C ALA A 382 21.62 -12.67 -11.07
N ASP A 383 21.54 -12.83 -9.75
CA ASP A 383 21.93 -14.06 -9.04
C ASP A 383 20.87 -15.17 -9.11
N VAL A 384 19.68 -14.91 -9.65
CA VAL A 384 18.64 -15.94 -9.78
C VAL A 384 18.91 -16.74 -11.06
N GLU A 385 19.22 -18.02 -10.94
CA GLU A 385 19.56 -18.88 -12.08
C GLU A 385 18.34 -19.27 -12.92
N ASP A 386 17.19 -19.46 -12.28
CA ASP A 386 15.98 -19.94 -12.93
C ASP A 386 15.15 -18.80 -13.56
N CYS A 387 15.07 -18.83 -14.88
CA CYS A 387 14.35 -17.83 -15.68
C CYS A 387 12.84 -17.79 -15.37
N GLU A 388 12.21 -18.95 -15.10
CA GLU A 388 10.78 -19.02 -14.79
C GLU A 388 10.48 -18.31 -13.47
N THR A 389 11.32 -18.54 -12.47
CA THR A 389 11.24 -17.84 -11.16
C THR A 389 11.39 -16.33 -11.31
N VAL A 390 12.29 -15.87 -12.18
CA VAL A 390 12.46 -14.43 -12.45
C VAL A 390 11.23 -13.86 -13.13
N LEU A 391 10.72 -14.50 -14.17
CA LEU A 391 9.52 -14.04 -14.87
C LEU A 391 8.30 -14.00 -13.96
N GLN A 392 8.13 -15.04 -13.13
CA GLN A 392 7.06 -15.06 -12.14
C GLN A 392 7.16 -13.87 -11.19
N LYS A 393 8.34 -13.58 -10.64
CA LYS A 393 8.58 -12.43 -9.77
C LYS A 393 8.29 -11.10 -10.47
N LEU A 394 8.72 -10.95 -11.73
CA LEU A 394 8.47 -9.74 -12.50
C LEU A 394 6.98 -9.57 -12.82
N PHE A 395 6.28 -10.62 -13.22
CA PHE A 395 4.84 -10.56 -13.49
C PHE A 395 4.04 -10.22 -12.23
N GLU A 396 4.42 -10.77 -11.09
CA GLU A 396 3.83 -10.44 -9.81
C GLU A 396 4.14 -8.99 -9.39
N GLN A 397 5.39 -8.56 -9.55
CA GLN A 397 5.85 -7.21 -9.23
C GLN A 397 5.08 -6.14 -10.01
N TYR A 398 4.98 -6.33 -11.33
CA TYR A 398 4.29 -5.40 -12.22
C TYR A 398 2.79 -5.67 -12.33
N SER A 399 2.23 -6.51 -11.42
CA SER A 399 0.80 -6.84 -11.38
C SER A 399 0.24 -7.27 -12.73
N MET A 400 1.06 -8.03 -13.52
CA MET A 400 0.66 -8.53 -14.81
C MET A 400 -0.56 -9.44 -14.67
N ASN A 401 -1.66 -9.03 -15.25
CA ASN A 401 -2.93 -9.76 -15.28
C ASN A 401 -3.24 -10.21 -16.72
N CYS A 402 -4.33 -10.92 -16.90
CA CYS A 402 -4.73 -11.40 -18.24
C CYS A 402 -4.86 -10.27 -19.27
N ILE A 403 -5.15 -9.04 -18.83
CA ILE A 403 -5.33 -7.88 -19.71
C ILE A 403 -3.96 -7.36 -20.16
N ASN A 404 -3.01 -7.19 -19.24
CA ASN A 404 -1.66 -6.69 -19.54
C ASN A 404 -0.84 -7.72 -20.31
N MET A 405 -1.06 -9.01 -20.08
CA MET A 405 -0.40 -10.09 -20.83
C MET A 405 -0.71 -10.04 -22.33
N HIS A 406 -1.86 -9.52 -22.74
CA HIS A 406 -2.17 -9.33 -24.18
C HIS A 406 -1.38 -8.18 -24.82
N ARG A 407 -0.83 -7.27 -24.04
CA ARG A 407 -0.02 -6.14 -24.51
C ARG A 407 1.46 -6.48 -24.56
N LEU A 408 1.84 -7.53 -23.84
CA LEU A 408 3.21 -7.99 -23.81
C LEU A 408 3.62 -8.52 -25.18
N ASP A 409 4.70 -8.00 -25.74
CA ASP A 409 5.30 -8.57 -26.95
C ASP A 409 5.89 -9.95 -26.63
N SER A 410 5.02 -10.96 -26.73
CA SER A 410 5.38 -12.35 -26.41
C SER A 410 6.48 -12.88 -27.32
N CYS A 411 6.54 -12.46 -28.60
CA CYS A 411 7.60 -12.91 -29.52
C CYS A 411 8.96 -12.38 -29.06
N ARG A 412 9.01 -11.11 -28.66
CA ARG A 412 10.25 -10.50 -28.16
C ARG A 412 10.65 -11.06 -26.80
N LEU A 413 9.67 -11.34 -25.92
CA LEU A 413 9.93 -11.98 -24.63
C LEU A 413 10.50 -13.39 -24.83
N ASP A 414 9.91 -14.19 -25.71
CA ASP A 414 10.38 -15.55 -26.01
C ASP A 414 11.81 -15.53 -26.57
N GLU A 415 12.16 -14.59 -27.44
CA GLU A 415 13.53 -14.41 -27.93
C GLU A 415 14.53 -14.13 -26.80
N LEU A 416 14.17 -13.28 -25.84
CA LEU A 416 15.01 -12.92 -24.71
C LEU A 416 15.18 -14.09 -23.73
N ILE A 417 14.11 -14.85 -23.50
CA ILE A 417 14.12 -16.07 -22.69
C ILE A 417 15.04 -17.13 -23.31
N GLU A 418 14.95 -17.33 -24.63
CA GLU A 418 15.80 -18.28 -25.33
C GLU A 418 17.29 -17.88 -25.25
N LYS A 419 17.61 -16.60 -25.45
CA LYS A 419 18.97 -16.09 -25.27
C LYS A 419 19.50 -16.33 -23.86
N TRP A 420 18.65 -16.09 -22.85
CA TRP A 420 19.03 -16.37 -21.47
C TRP A 420 19.34 -17.86 -21.26
N LYS A 421 18.43 -18.76 -21.68
CA LYS A 421 18.60 -20.21 -21.53
C LYS A 421 19.83 -20.76 -22.26
N GLN A 422 20.20 -20.14 -23.40
CA GLN A 422 21.37 -20.53 -24.19
C GLN A 422 22.67 -19.89 -23.70
N GLY A 423 22.59 -18.96 -22.72
CA GLY A 423 23.76 -18.20 -22.24
C GLY A 423 24.33 -17.23 -23.28
N GLU A 424 23.48 -16.76 -24.21
CA GLU A 424 23.86 -15.83 -25.25
C GLU A 424 23.72 -14.36 -24.81
N GLY A 425 24.85 -13.67 -24.64
CA GLY A 425 24.87 -12.25 -24.27
C GLY A 425 25.02 -12.00 -22.77
N ASP A 426 24.96 -10.73 -22.39
CA ASP A 426 25.02 -10.32 -20.99
C ASP A 426 23.66 -10.55 -20.30
N LYS A 427 23.66 -11.27 -19.20
CA LYS A 427 22.45 -11.63 -18.45
C LYS A 427 21.72 -10.40 -17.92
N THR A 428 22.47 -9.40 -17.46
CA THR A 428 21.90 -8.15 -16.94
C THR A 428 21.22 -7.35 -18.04
N GLU A 429 21.81 -7.28 -19.23
CA GLU A 429 21.18 -6.62 -20.40
C GLU A 429 19.90 -7.35 -20.85
N ILE A 430 19.91 -8.69 -20.83
CA ILE A 430 18.71 -9.48 -21.14
C ILE A 430 17.61 -9.22 -20.12
N LEU A 431 17.93 -9.24 -18.83
CA LEU A 431 16.99 -8.93 -17.74
C LEU A 431 16.45 -7.51 -17.85
N CYS A 432 17.30 -6.55 -18.12
CA CYS A 432 16.91 -5.15 -18.33
C CYS A 432 15.90 -5.02 -19.49
N SER A 433 16.14 -5.74 -20.59
CA SER A 433 15.23 -5.78 -21.74
C SER A 433 13.89 -6.43 -21.38
N ILE A 434 13.89 -7.51 -20.61
CA ILE A 434 12.68 -8.19 -20.11
C ILE A 434 11.89 -7.25 -19.18
N VAL A 435 12.55 -6.61 -18.23
CA VAL A 435 11.93 -5.62 -17.33
C VAL A 435 11.28 -4.49 -18.12
N THR A 436 11.97 -3.97 -19.13
CA THR A 436 11.47 -2.90 -19.99
C THR A 436 10.23 -3.33 -20.77
N LEU A 437 10.22 -4.54 -21.33
CA LEU A 437 9.04 -5.09 -22.04
C LEU A 437 7.84 -5.25 -21.09
N ILE A 438 8.06 -5.80 -19.91
CA ILE A 438 7.00 -6.01 -18.92
C ILE A 438 6.44 -4.66 -18.44
N ARG A 439 7.29 -3.66 -18.23
CA ARG A 439 6.89 -2.29 -17.90
C ARG A 439 6.02 -1.69 -18.99
N ALA A 440 6.49 -1.69 -20.21
CA ALA A 440 5.72 -1.16 -21.35
C ALA A 440 4.33 -1.79 -21.46
N ALA A 441 4.20 -3.06 -21.10
CA ALA A 441 2.92 -3.74 -21.06
C ALA A 441 2.06 -3.35 -19.85
N SER A 442 2.68 -2.96 -18.73
CA SER A 442 2.00 -2.59 -17.48
C SER A 442 1.67 -1.10 -17.37
N ASP A 443 2.48 -0.22 -17.97
CA ASP A 443 2.42 1.25 -17.79
C ASP A 443 1.23 1.94 -18.48
N GLU A 444 0.49 1.27 -19.36
CA GLU A 444 -0.70 1.83 -20.01
C GLU A 444 -2.01 1.62 -19.21
N GLU A 445 -1.97 1.23 -17.94
CA GLU A 445 -3.19 1.13 -17.14
C GLU A 445 -3.59 2.46 -16.49
N ARG A 446 -4.47 3.19 -17.16
CA ARG A 446 -5.62 3.76 -16.44
C ARG A 446 -6.42 2.56 -15.95
N GLU A 447 -6.46 2.30 -14.64
CA GLU A 447 -7.30 1.23 -14.07
C GLU A 447 -8.72 1.37 -14.63
N LEU A 448 -9.09 0.41 -15.45
CA LEU A 448 -10.46 0.32 -15.95
C LEU A 448 -11.36 0.00 -14.76
N SER A 449 -12.47 0.68 -14.65
CA SER A 449 -13.45 0.38 -13.62
C SER A 449 -13.84 -1.11 -13.67
N PRO A 450 -14.24 -1.73 -12.54
CA PRO A 450 -14.69 -3.11 -12.50
C PRO A 450 -15.78 -3.42 -13.53
N ILE A 451 -16.58 -2.43 -13.88
CA ILE A 451 -17.60 -2.51 -14.93
C ILE A 451 -16.93 -2.73 -16.29
N ILE A 452 -15.88 -2.00 -16.60
CA ILE A 452 -15.17 -2.12 -17.88
C ILE A 452 -14.36 -3.41 -17.96
N VAL A 453 -13.75 -3.83 -16.85
CA VAL A 453 -13.08 -5.14 -16.74
C VAL A 453 -14.08 -6.26 -17.00
N SER A 454 -15.26 -6.22 -16.35
CA SER A 454 -16.33 -7.20 -16.55
C SER A 454 -16.89 -7.15 -17.97
N ALA A 455 -17.02 -5.95 -18.57
CA ALA A 455 -17.45 -5.80 -19.96
C ALA A 455 -16.46 -6.49 -20.91
N ARG A 456 -15.16 -6.28 -20.75
CA ARG A 456 -14.12 -6.92 -21.55
C ARG A 456 -14.14 -8.45 -21.40
N SER A 457 -14.17 -8.95 -20.17
CA SER A 457 -14.25 -10.38 -19.90
C SER A 457 -15.47 -11.03 -20.54
N PHE A 458 -16.63 -10.37 -20.48
CA PHE A 458 -17.84 -10.85 -21.13
C PHE A 458 -17.71 -10.85 -22.66
N VAL A 459 -17.11 -9.82 -23.26
CA VAL A 459 -16.82 -9.79 -24.70
C VAL A 459 -15.94 -10.97 -25.10
N GLU A 460 -14.84 -11.21 -24.39
CA GLU A 460 -13.88 -12.29 -24.71
C GLU A 460 -14.52 -13.69 -24.61
N SER A 461 -15.39 -13.89 -23.64
CA SER A 461 -16.09 -15.18 -23.47
C SER A 461 -17.25 -15.41 -24.45
N SER A 462 -17.76 -14.36 -25.09
CA SER A 462 -19.00 -14.40 -25.89
C SER A 462 -18.82 -13.98 -27.35
N LEU A 463 -17.58 -14.02 -27.88
CA LEU A 463 -17.24 -13.55 -29.23
C LEU A 463 -17.90 -14.33 -30.39
N ASP A 464 -18.40 -15.53 -30.15
CA ASP A 464 -19.03 -16.41 -31.12
C ASP A 464 -20.54 -16.13 -31.34
N GLY A 465 -21.11 -15.19 -30.57
CA GLY A 465 -22.50 -14.79 -30.66
C GLY A 465 -22.74 -13.48 -31.42
N SER A 466 -24.01 -13.09 -31.50
CA SER A 466 -24.45 -11.79 -32.02
C SER A 466 -24.20 -10.64 -31.04
N LEU A 467 -23.09 -10.70 -30.31
CA LEU A 467 -22.75 -9.79 -29.24
C LEU A 467 -22.87 -8.32 -29.66
N ASN A 468 -23.64 -7.56 -28.91
CA ASN A 468 -23.84 -6.14 -29.09
C ASN A 468 -23.80 -5.39 -27.75
N VAL A 469 -23.67 -4.07 -27.81
CA VAL A 469 -23.53 -3.20 -26.62
C VAL A 469 -24.72 -3.36 -25.65
N ARG A 470 -25.91 -3.66 -26.16
CA ARG A 470 -27.11 -3.82 -25.33
C ARG A 470 -27.03 -5.09 -24.49
N GLU A 471 -26.64 -6.21 -25.06
CA GLU A 471 -26.47 -7.48 -24.35
C GLU A 471 -25.43 -7.37 -23.24
N ILE A 472 -24.31 -6.68 -23.51
CA ILE A 472 -23.27 -6.44 -22.51
C ILE A 472 -23.82 -5.57 -21.37
N ALA A 473 -24.53 -4.50 -21.69
CA ALA A 473 -25.12 -3.61 -20.70
C ALA A 473 -26.19 -4.31 -19.83
N GLU A 474 -27.02 -5.14 -20.45
CA GLU A 474 -28.00 -5.98 -19.73
C GLU A 474 -27.33 -6.99 -18.80
N HIS A 475 -26.26 -7.64 -19.26
CA HIS A 475 -25.47 -8.57 -18.42
C HIS A 475 -24.84 -7.86 -17.21
N LEU A 476 -24.40 -6.63 -17.36
CA LEU A 476 -23.78 -5.82 -16.30
C LEU A 476 -24.80 -5.07 -15.42
N GLY A 477 -26.12 -5.13 -15.76
CA GLY A 477 -27.17 -4.44 -15.03
C GLY A 477 -27.11 -2.90 -15.12
N ILE A 478 -26.57 -2.34 -16.24
CA ILE A 478 -26.42 -0.90 -16.46
C ILE A 478 -27.03 -0.46 -17.79
N SER A 479 -27.17 0.87 -17.98
CA SER A 479 -27.69 1.38 -19.26
C SER A 479 -26.62 1.31 -20.35
N THR A 480 -27.05 1.11 -21.61
CA THR A 480 -26.19 1.11 -22.80
C THR A 480 -25.44 2.45 -22.99
N TYR A 481 -26.12 3.55 -22.63
CA TYR A 481 -25.53 4.89 -22.67
C TYR A 481 -24.37 5.01 -21.68
N TYR A 482 -24.59 4.60 -20.44
CA TYR A 482 -23.55 4.66 -19.39
C TYR A 482 -22.36 3.77 -19.75
N LEU A 483 -22.62 2.52 -20.18
CA LEU A 483 -21.56 1.60 -20.61
C LEU A 483 -20.72 2.18 -21.76
N SER A 484 -21.37 2.70 -22.81
CA SER A 484 -20.67 3.24 -23.98
C SER A 484 -19.80 4.46 -23.63
N HIS A 485 -20.33 5.37 -22.82
CA HIS A 485 -19.58 6.54 -22.36
C HIS A 485 -18.42 6.17 -21.43
N LEU A 486 -18.67 5.28 -20.48
CA LEU A 486 -17.66 4.80 -19.54
C LEU A 486 -16.54 4.08 -20.28
N PHE A 487 -16.91 3.16 -21.19
CA PHE A 487 -15.94 2.39 -21.97
C PHE A 487 -15.03 3.29 -22.79
N LYS A 488 -15.60 4.24 -23.55
CA LYS A 488 -14.81 5.17 -24.37
C LYS A 488 -13.93 6.09 -23.53
N ARG A 489 -14.45 6.57 -22.39
CA ARG A 489 -13.69 7.43 -21.46
C ARG A 489 -12.47 6.69 -20.86
N GLU A 490 -12.65 5.43 -20.50
CA GLU A 490 -11.60 4.67 -19.78
C GLU A 490 -10.65 3.94 -20.74
N THR A 491 -11.10 3.52 -21.92
CA THR A 491 -10.28 2.75 -22.87
C THR A 491 -9.79 3.56 -24.07
N GLY A 492 -10.32 4.78 -24.26
CA GLY A 492 -10.02 5.61 -25.42
C GLY A 492 -10.75 5.17 -26.70
N THR A 493 -11.26 3.93 -26.78
CA THR A 493 -11.96 3.34 -27.94
C THR A 493 -13.42 3.09 -27.63
N THR A 494 -14.27 2.96 -28.65
CA THR A 494 -15.67 2.55 -28.44
C THR A 494 -15.75 1.05 -28.16
N LEU A 495 -16.76 0.62 -27.40
CA LEU A 495 -17.00 -0.80 -27.14
C LEU A 495 -17.24 -1.60 -28.44
N VAL A 496 -17.82 -0.97 -29.46
CA VAL A 496 -18.02 -1.59 -30.78
C VAL A 496 -16.71 -1.82 -31.52
N GLU A 497 -15.81 -0.84 -31.50
CA GLU A 497 -14.45 -0.97 -32.06
C GLU A 497 -13.68 -2.08 -31.33
N TYR A 498 -13.74 -2.10 -30.01
CA TYR A 498 -13.11 -3.14 -29.19
C TYR A 498 -13.63 -4.57 -29.53
N ILE A 499 -14.96 -4.76 -29.67
CA ILE A 499 -15.52 -6.04 -30.09
C ILE A 499 -14.98 -6.44 -31.46
N GLY A 500 -14.92 -5.49 -32.40
CA GLY A 500 -14.37 -5.72 -33.74
C GLY A 500 -12.91 -6.17 -33.72
N GLU A 501 -12.07 -5.55 -32.89
CA GLU A 501 -10.66 -5.91 -32.72
C GLU A 501 -10.49 -7.30 -32.12
N GLN A 502 -11.29 -7.65 -31.09
CA GLN A 502 -11.24 -8.98 -30.47
C GLN A 502 -11.67 -10.08 -31.46
N ARG A 503 -12.72 -9.84 -32.25
CA ARG A 503 -13.15 -10.74 -33.33
C ARG A 503 -12.04 -10.94 -34.36
N MET A 504 -11.35 -9.87 -34.73
CA MET A 504 -10.26 -9.91 -35.70
C MET A 504 -9.03 -10.68 -35.15
N THR A 505 -8.69 -10.47 -33.89
CA THR A 505 -7.61 -11.19 -33.20
C THR A 505 -7.90 -12.69 -33.14
N ARG A 506 -9.14 -13.07 -32.80
CA ARG A 506 -9.57 -14.48 -32.81
C ARG A 506 -9.50 -15.07 -34.22
N ALA A 507 -9.92 -14.32 -35.24
CA ALA A 507 -9.87 -14.77 -36.64
C ALA A 507 -8.42 -15.04 -37.10
N LYS A 508 -7.47 -14.16 -36.80
CA LYS A 508 -6.04 -14.36 -37.10
C LYS A 508 -5.52 -15.66 -36.49
N ARG A 509 -5.84 -15.90 -35.22
CA ARG A 509 -5.43 -17.14 -34.52
C ARG A 509 -6.00 -18.37 -35.19
N MET A 510 -7.30 -18.36 -35.54
CA MET A 510 -7.94 -19.50 -36.20
C MET A 510 -7.42 -19.73 -37.61
N LEU A 511 -7.09 -18.68 -38.36
CA LEU A 511 -6.50 -18.81 -39.71
C LEU A 511 -5.13 -19.52 -39.69
N VAL A 512 -4.35 -19.32 -38.62
CA VAL A 512 -3.01 -19.91 -38.47
C VAL A 512 -3.06 -21.31 -37.82
N GLN A 513 -3.95 -21.51 -36.85
CA GLN A 513 -3.95 -22.70 -35.99
C GLN A 513 -4.96 -23.77 -36.43
N SER A 514 -5.82 -23.50 -37.41
CA SER A 514 -6.83 -24.47 -37.86
C SER A 514 -6.99 -24.47 -39.39
N ASP A 515 -7.47 -25.62 -39.92
CA ASP A 515 -7.88 -25.77 -41.29
C ASP A 515 -9.38 -25.45 -41.53
N ALA A 516 -10.02 -24.79 -40.57
CA ALA A 516 -11.43 -24.41 -40.67
C ALA A 516 -11.70 -23.55 -41.90
N SER A 517 -12.84 -23.72 -42.52
CA SER A 517 -13.27 -22.93 -43.68
C SER A 517 -13.47 -21.46 -43.32
N MET A 518 -13.41 -20.56 -44.29
CA MET A 518 -13.64 -19.13 -44.07
C MET A 518 -15.03 -18.85 -43.49
N THR A 519 -16.01 -19.66 -43.85
CA THR A 519 -17.38 -19.58 -43.31
C THR A 519 -17.42 -19.98 -41.83
N GLU A 520 -16.74 -21.07 -41.46
CA GLU A 520 -16.66 -21.50 -40.05
C GLU A 520 -15.91 -20.48 -39.21
N ILE A 521 -14.81 -19.91 -39.71
CA ILE A 521 -14.06 -18.87 -38.98
C ILE A 521 -14.93 -17.62 -38.77
N ALA A 522 -15.63 -17.17 -39.84
CA ALA A 522 -16.53 -16.03 -39.75
C ALA A 522 -17.58 -16.24 -38.66
N GLN A 523 -18.27 -17.41 -38.65
CA GLN A 523 -19.26 -17.75 -37.65
C GLN A 523 -18.68 -17.80 -36.21
N LYS A 524 -17.56 -18.50 -36.02
CA LYS A 524 -16.90 -18.61 -34.71
C LYS A 524 -16.34 -17.29 -34.19
N CYS A 525 -16.12 -16.34 -35.06
CA CYS A 525 -15.68 -14.98 -34.68
C CYS A 525 -16.84 -13.97 -34.63
N GLY A 526 -18.11 -14.43 -34.71
CA GLY A 526 -19.30 -13.60 -34.56
C GLY A 526 -19.60 -12.66 -35.73
N PHE A 527 -19.12 -12.98 -36.93
CA PHE A 527 -19.51 -12.26 -38.17
C PHE A 527 -20.77 -12.87 -38.79
N SER A 528 -21.64 -12.01 -39.32
CA SER A 528 -22.92 -12.43 -39.93
C SER A 528 -22.74 -13.36 -41.13
N ASP A 529 -21.71 -13.14 -41.91
CA ASP A 529 -21.38 -13.93 -43.09
C ASP A 529 -19.89 -13.83 -43.43
N SER A 530 -19.41 -14.77 -44.28
CA SER A 530 -18.01 -14.86 -44.70
C SER A 530 -17.55 -13.71 -45.61
N SER A 531 -18.48 -13.10 -46.35
CA SER A 531 -18.16 -11.98 -47.25
C SER A 531 -17.90 -10.71 -46.45
N TYR A 532 -18.73 -10.45 -45.45
CA TYR A 532 -18.55 -9.33 -44.52
C TYR A 532 -17.28 -9.51 -43.68
N PHE A 533 -17.02 -10.73 -43.19
CA PHE A 533 -15.77 -11.07 -42.54
C PHE A 533 -14.55 -10.76 -43.42
N ALA A 534 -14.55 -11.25 -44.69
CA ALA A 534 -13.43 -11.05 -45.60
C ALA A 534 -13.18 -9.56 -45.87
N LYS A 535 -14.25 -8.76 -46.02
CA LYS A 535 -14.15 -7.29 -46.20
C LYS A 535 -13.53 -6.60 -44.96
N CYS A 536 -14.01 -6.92 -43.76
CA CYS A 536 -13.49 -6.38 -42.50
C CYS A 536 -12.02 -6.78 -42.28
N PHE A 537 -11.70 -8.04 -42.56
CA PHE A 537 -10.34 -8.56 -42.42
C PHE A 537 -9.37 -7.87 -43.39
N SER A 538 -9.77 -7.75 -44.67
CA SER A 538 -8.94 -7.09 -45.68
C SER A 538 -8.76 -5.60 -45.38
N GLY A 539 -9.79 -4.93 -44.87
CA GLY A 539 -9.69 -3.53 -44.44
C GLY A 539 -8.73 -3.33 -43.27
N SER A 540 -8.69 -4.29 -42.34
CA SER A 540 -7.79 -4.23 -41.17
C SER A 540 -6.37 -4.67 -41.47
N MET A 541 -6.17 -5.65 -42.36
CA MET A 541 -4.88 -6.33 -42.58
C MET A 541 -4.23 -5.98 -43.91
N GLY A 542 -4.90 -5.27 -44.79
CA GLY A 542 -4.41 -4.98 -46.17
C GLY A 542 -4.35 -6.18 -47.10
N MET A 543 -4.79 -7.37 -46.65
CA MET A 543 -4.80 -8.62 -47.44
C MET A 543 -6.00 -9.49 -47.06
N THR A 544 -6.39 -10.41 -47.94
CA THR A 544 -7.51 -11.31 -47.69
C THR A 544 -7.19 -12.37 -46.63
N PRO A 545 -8.20 -12.94 -45.92
CA PRO A 545 -7.97 -14.02 -44.99
C PRO A 545 -7.27 -15.23 -45.57
N GLY A 546 -7.52 -15.53 -46.88
CA GLY A 546 -6.87 -16.61 -47.60
C GLY A 546 -5.37 -16.36 -47.85
N GLU A 547 -5.02 -15.14 -48.27
CA GLU A 547 -3.63 -14.71 -48.42
C GLU A 547 -2.88 -14.71 -47.11
N TYR A 548 -3.53 -14.23 -46.03
CA TYR A 548 -2.96 -14.26 -44.70
C TYR A 548 -2.66 -15.68 -44.21
N ARG A 549 -3.59 -16.63 -44.38
CA ARG A 549 -3.38 -18.05 -44.08
C ARG A 549 -2.22 -18.64 -44.86
N ALA A 550 -2.16 -18.38 -46.18
CA ALA A 550 -1.10 -18.88 -47.06
C ALA A 550 0.27 -18.33 -46.65
N LEU A 551 0.36 -17.04 -46.36
CA LEU A 551 1.58 -16.40 -45.90
C LEU A 551 2.12 -17.02 -44.61
N GLN A 552 1.25 -17.21 -43.61
CA GLN A 552 1.64 -17.77 -42.32
C GLN A 552 1.99 -19.27 -42.36
N LYS A 553 1.39 -20.05 -43.29
CA LYS A 553 1.77 -21.46 -43.49
C LYS A 553 3.11 -21.61 -44.24
N ASN A 554 3.51 -20.62 -45.03
CA ASN A 554 4.80 -20.63 -45.72
C ASN A 554 5.97 -20.12 -44.87
N MET A 555 5.69 -19.54 -43.71
CA MET A 555 6.70 -19.08 -42.72
C MET A 555 7.00 -20.12 -41.61
N LYS A 556 6.23 -21.22 -41.58
CA LYS A 556 6.52 -22.41 -40.74
C LYS A 556 7.22 -23.47 -41.58
#